data_85b86febbe7daa400ae036f7489acb9e
#
_entry.id   85b86febbe7daa400ae036f7489acb9e
#
_cell.length_a   1.000
_cell.length_b   1.000
_cell.length_c   1.000
_cell.angle_alpha   90.00
_cell.angle_beta   90.00
_cell.angle_gamma   90.00
#
_symmetry.space_group_name_H-M   'P 1'
#
loop_
_entity.id
_entity.type
_entity.pdbx_description
1 polymer ?
#
loop_
_entity_poly.entity_id
_entity_poly.type
_entity_poly.pdbx_seq_one_letter_code
_entity_poly.pdbx_strand_id
1 'polypeptide(L)'
;MDNDNPLLQKAADFYRGLRFTMKYRGVDILPAAAGNDLARDLLESGQPFLFGRCGATEMRTVADWLQNGGHNFTDRTRADIRNLSGVFPTDDATLDKFCRLYVKTAQSAELLALWNVGAEREVIRGCDATRFTELRALEPYYHARPWSAALAGKRVLVVHPFRRTILAQYEKRTQLFPGKNVLPEFASLTVIQAVQGLGGQDTGYASWFDALTEMERRMDAADYDVAIVGAGAYSLPLAAHARDTGHAAIQMSGATQLLFGIKGKRWDDHPVISKLYNPAWVRPDETEGISNKEKVEGGSYW
;
A
#
# COMPACT_ATOMS: atom_id res chain seq x y z
N MET A 1 30.59 3.14 -3.16
CA MET A 1 31.14 3.33 -1.78
C MET A 1 30.26 2.47 -0.89
N ASP A 2 30.81 1.31 -0.50
CA ASP A 2 30.11 0.29 0.26
C ASP A 2 29.69 0.82 1.64
N ASN A 3 28.40 0.93 1.85
CA ASN A 3 27.81 1.39 3.10
C ASN A 3 27.42 0.20 4.01
N ASP A 4 28.16 -0.91 3.93
CA ASP A 4 27.89 -2.16 4.67
C ASP A 4 28.53 -2.21 6.07
N ASN A 5 28.62 -1.07 6.74
CA ASN A 5 29.05 -1.08 8.14
C ASN A 5 27.86 -1.37 9.05
N PRO A 6 27.78 -2.56 9.70
CA PRO A 6 26.66 -2.95 10.56
C PRO A 6 26.44 -2.00 11.74
N LEU A 7 27.47 -1.28 12.18
CA LEU A 7 27.38 -0.27 13.25
C LEU A 7 26.69 0.99 12.74
N LEU A 8 26.95 1.41 11.50
CA LEU A 8 26.27 2.56 10.90
C LEU A 8 24.79 2.24 10.64
N GLN A 9 24.47 1.03 10.20
CA GLN A 9 23.07 0.59 10.06
C GLN A 9 22.33 0.58 11.40
N LYS A 10 22.93 0.01 12.45
CA LYS A 10 22.34 0.01 13.79
C LYS A 10 22.14 1.42 14.32
N ALA A 11 23.11 2.32 14.13
CA ALA A 11 22.98 3.73 14.53
C ALA A 11 21.86 4.44 13.76
N ALA A 12 21.75 4.21 12.45
CA ALA A 12 20.67 4.75 11.63
C ALA A 12 19.29 4.22 12.03
N ASP A 13 19.18 2.93 12.37
CA ASP A 13 17.95 2.32 12.87
C ASP A 13 17.55 2.89 14.23
N PHE A 14 18.50 3.02 15.13
CA PHE A 14 18.28 3.65 16.43
C PHE A 14 17.81 5.12 16.29
N TYR A 15 18.45 5.89 15.42
CA TYR A 15 18.07 7.28 15.17
C TYR A 15 16.68 7.38 14.52
N ARG A 16 16.35 6.49 13.59
CA ARG A 16 14.99 6.38 13.00
C ARG A 16 13.95 6.05 14.07
N GLY A 17 14.24 5.09 14.95
CA GLY A 17 13.37 4.74 16.07
C GLY A 17 13.13 5.91 17.02
N LEU A 18 14.20 6.63 17.39
CA LEU A 18 14.10 7.82 18.26
C LEU A 18 13.23 8.92 17.63
N ARG A 19 13.46 9.22 16.34
CA ARG A 19 12.65 10.20 15.60
C ARG A 19 11.18 9.77 15.50
N PHE A 20 10.91 8.48 15.29
CA PHE A 20 9.55 7.93 15.29
C PHE A 20 8.89 8.15 16.64
N THR A 21 9.52 7.74 17.74
CA THR A 21 9.01 7.92 19.11
C THR A 21 8.76 9.39 19.45
N MET A 22 9.68 10.28 19.07
CA MET A 22 9.50 11.72 19.30
C MET A 22 8.33 12.30 18.51
N LYS A 23 8.21 11.93 17.22
CA LYS A 23 7.14 12.43 16.33
C LYS A 23 5.76 11.99 16.80
N TYR A 24 5.65 10.77 17.30
CA TYR A 24 4.36 10.18 17.72
C TYR A 24 4.17 10.16 19.24
N ARG A 25 4.88 11.03 19.97
CA ARG A 25 4.69 11.13 21.42
C ARG A 25 3.23 11.37 21.77
N GLY A 26 2.69 10.53 22.69
CA GLY A 26 1.31 10.57 23.14
C GLY A 26 0.30 9.88 22.19
N VAL A 27 0.76 9.21 21.15
CA VAL A 27 -0.06 8.33 20.31
C VAL A 27 0.11 6.89 20.78
N ASP A 28 -0.98 6.19 21.02
CA ASP A 28 -0.96 4.75 21.33
C ASP A 28 -0.75 3.97 20.04
N ILE A 29 0.42 3.34 19.91
CA ILE A 29 0.82 2.59 18.69
C ILE A 29 1.09 1.15 19.10
N LEU A 30 0.29 0.25 18.57
CA LEU A 30 0.47 -1.19 18.77
C LEU A 30 1.80 -1.65 18.15
N PRO A 31 2.59 -2.48 18.85
CA PRO A 31 3.70 -3.19 18.25
C PRO A 31 3.24 -4.01 17.03
N ALA A 32 4.15 -4.23 16.07
CA ALA A 32 3.82 -4.91 14.81
C ALA A 32 3.12 -6.27 15.00
N ALA A 33 3.54 -7.06 15.99
CA ALA A 33 2.90 -8.35 16.29
C ALA A 33 1.44 -8.18 16.74
N ALA A 34 1.17 -7.21 17.63
CA ALA A 34 -0.18 -6.94 18.12
C ALA A 34 -1.08 -6.36 17.01
N GLY A 35 -0.53 -5.49 16.14
CA GLY A 35 -1.25 -4.99 14.97
C GLY A 35 -1.57 -6.09 13.95
N ASN A 36 -0.65 -7.01 13.71
CA ASN A 36 -0.90 -8.20 12.89
C ASN A 36 -2.00 -9.10 13.49
N ASP A 37 -1.98 -9.34 14.81
CA ASP A 37 -2.99 -10.15 15.47
C ASP A 37 -4.36 -9.47 15.41
N LEU A 38 -4.42 -8.14 15.63
CA LEU A 38 -5.65 -7.37 15.48
C LEU A 38 -6.20 -7.44 14.05
N ALA A 39 -5.35 -7.32 13.03
CA ALA A 39 -5.78 -7.44 11.63
C ALA A 39 -6.36 -8.83 11.33
N ARG A 40 -5.77 -9.89 11.90
CA ARG A 40 -6.32 -11.25 11.79
C ARG A 40 -7.70 -11.35 12.45
N ASP A 41 -7.84 -10.85 13.68
CA ASP A 41 -9.10 -10.90 14.43
C ASP A 41 -10.21 -10.11 13.70
N LEU A 42 -9.87 -8.96 13.09
CA LEU A 42 -10.79 -8.20 12.25
C LEU A 42 -11.23 -8.99 11.00
N LEU A 43 -10.31 -9.68 10.32
CA LEU A 43 -10.65 -10.55 9.19
C LEU A 43 -11.54 -11.74 9.59
N GLU A 44 -11.28 -12.33 10.75
CA GLU A 44 -12.06 -13.45 11.29
C GLU A 44 -13.46 -13.02 11.74
N SER A 45 -13.62 -11.77 12.17
CA SER A 45 -14.92 -11.22 12.57
C SER A 45 -15.92 -11.10 11.42
N GLY A 46 -15.44 -11.03 10.18
CA GLY A 46 -16.27 -10.82 8.99
C GLY A 46 -16.90 -9.43 8.90
N GLN A 47 -16.53 -8.50 9.79
CA GLN A 47 -17.04 -7.13 9.74
C GLN A 47 -16.23 -6.29 8.74
N PRO A 48 -16.84 -5.30 8.10
CA PRO A 48 -16.13 -4.35 7.25
C PRO A 48 -15.07 -3.59 8.05
N PHE A 49 -13.87 -3.47 7.50
CA PHE A 49 -12.81 -2.63 8.06
C PHE A 49 -11.80 -2.24 6.98
N LEU A 50 -11.06 -1.17 7.24
CA LEU A 50 -9.90 -0.75 6.46
C LEU A 50 -8.64 -0.84 7.33
N PHE A 51 -7.69 -1.68 6.91
CA PHE A 51 -6.32 -1.66 7.39
C PHE A 51 -5.40 -1.15 6.29
N GLY A 52 -4.71 -0.05 6.53
CA GLY A 52 -3.86 0.55 5.52
C GLY A 52 -2.70 1.37 6.07
N ARG A 53 -2.04 2.09 5.18
CA ARG A 53 -0.99 3.05 5.48
C ARG A 53 -1.01 4.24 4.53
N CYS A 54 -0.51 5.36 4.98
CA CYS A 54 -0.31 6.52 4.12
C CYS A 54 0.90 6.34 3.18
N GLY A 55 0.82 6.81 1.95
CA GLY A 55 1.93 6.84 1.01
C GLY A 55 2.87 8.03 1.27
N ALA A 56 4.18 7.85 1.02
CA ALA A 56 5.16 8.90 1.28
C ALA A 56 4.98 10.12 0.38
N THR A 57 4.75 9.90 -0.90
CA THR A 57 4.55 11.00 -1.87
C THR A 57 3.23 11.70 -1.63
N GLU A 58 2.17 10.96 -1.37
CA GLU A 58 0.86 11.47 -1.03
C GLU A 58 0.92 12.34 0.23
N MET A 59 1.62 11.90 1.28
CA MET A 59 1.78 12.69 2.52
C MET A 59 2.68 13.91 2.36
N ARG A 60 3.63 13.92 1.42
CA ARG A 60 4.37 15.15 1.07
C ARG A 60 3.45 16.14 0.36
N THR A 61 2.59 15.66 -0.54
CA THR A 61 1.58 16.50 -1.21
C THR A 61 0.58 17.07 -0.21
N VAL A 62 0.12 16.28 0.77
CA VAL A 62 -0.73 16.75 1.87
C VAL A 62 0.00 17.78 2.73
N ALA A 63 1.32 17.63 2.98
CA ALA A 63 2.08 18.62 3.72
C ALA A 63 2.13 19.98 3.00
N ASP A 64 2.34 19.98 1.68
CA ASP A 64 2.29 21.19 0.84
C ASP A 64 0.86 21.79 0.85
N TRP A 65 -0.16 20.96 0.70
CA TRP A 65 -1.57 21.36 0.79
C TRP A 65 -1.93 22.04 2.13
N LEU A 66 -1.46 21.53 3.25
CA LEU A 66 -1.70 22.12 4.57
C LEU A 66 -0.98 23.46 4.74
N GLN A 67 0.20 23.62 4.14
CA GLN A 67 0.96 24.88 4.19
C GLN A 67 0.35 25.96 3.31
N ASN A 68 -0.18 25.60 2.16
CA ASN A 68 -0.63 26.52 1.10
C ASN A 68 -2.16 26.71 1.04
N GLY A 69 -2.91 26.08 1.94
CA GLY A 69 -4.38 26.17 1.97
C GLY A 69 -5.06 25.60 0.74
N GLY A 70 -4.42 24.63 0.06
CA GLY A 70 -4.98 23.97 -1.13
C GLY A 70 -4.72 24.68 -2.46
N HIS A 71 -3.85 25.68 -2.46
CA HIS A 71 -3.48 26.44 -3.66
C HIS A 71 -1.95 26.56 -3.80
N ASN A 72 -1.50 26.92 -5.01
CA ASN A 72 -0.08 27.21 -5.27
C ASN A 72 0.86 26.04 -4.89
N PHE A 73 0.48 24.81 -5.22
CA PHE A 73 1.37 23.67 -5.07
C PHE A 73 2.67 23.89 -5.85
N THR A 74 3.80 23.50 -5.26
CA THR A 74 5.10 23.67 -5.92
C THR A 74 5.22 22.80 -7.18
N ASP A 75 6.04 23.21 -8.14
CA ASP A 75 6.32 22.40 -9.34
C ASP A 75 6.88 21.03 -8.98
N ARG A 76 7.69 20.96 -7.93
CA ARG A 76 8.21 19.70 -7.41
C ARG A 76 7.09 18.77 -6.90
N THR A 77 6.14 19.31 -6.12
CA THR A 77 4.98 18.55 -5.64
C THR A 77 4.15 17.99 -6.78
N ARG A 78 3.89 18.84 -7.80
CA ARG A 78 3.15 18.42 -9.01
C ARG A 78 3.88 17.33 -9.78
N ALA A 79 5.20 17.47 -9.96
CA ALA A 79 6.02 16.48 -10.66
C ALA A 79 6.10 15.16 -9.87
N ASP A 80 6.34 15.23 -8.55
CA ASP A 80 6.45 14.04 -7.70
C ASP A 80 5.13 13.27 -7.64
N ILE A 81 4.01 13.94 -7.38
CA ILE A 81 2.71 13.26 -7.26
C ILE A 81 2.25 12.64 -8.60
N ARG A 82 2.57 13.28 -9.73
CA ARG A 82 2.31 12.74 -11.06
C ARG A 82 3.17 11.52 -11.35
N ASN A 83 4.49 11.63 -11.15
CA ASN A 83 5.42 10.60 -11.58
C ASN A 83 5.48 9.40 -10.62
N LEU A 84 5.42 9.65 -9.31
CA LEU A 84 5.63 8.62 -8.28
C LEU A 84 4.32 8.02 -7.76
N SER A 85 3.18 8.71 -7.94
CA SER A 85 1.87 8.28 -7.44
C SER A 85 0.79 8.21 -8.52
N GLY A 86 1.04 8.78 -9.70
CA GLY A 86 0.17 8.68 -10.87
C GLY A 86 -1.09 9.54 -10.80
N VAL A 87 -1.10 10.65 -10.03
CA VAL A 87 -2.22 11.58 -9.97
C VAL A 87 -2.17 12.55 -11.16
N PHE A 88 -3.30 12.75 -11.84
CA PHE A 88 -3.44 13.63 -13.00
C PHE A 88 -4.88 14.15 -13.16
N PRO A 89 -5.07 15.37 -13.77
CA PRO A 89 -4.03 16.39 -13.95
C PRO A 89 -3.51 16.87 -12.58
N THR A 90 -2.48 17.73 -12.58
CA THR A 90 -1.89 18.23 -11.33
C THR A 90 -2.13 19.73 -11.11
N ASP A 91 -3.26 20.24 -11.60
CA ASP A 91 -3.74 21.58 -11.27
C ASP A 91 -4.18 21.69 -9.80
N ASP A 92 -4.31 22.92 -9.30
CA ASP A 92 -4.64 23.14 -7.89
C ASP A 92 -5.99 22.52 -7.47
N ALA A 93 -7.00 22.61 -8.32
CA ALA A 93 -8.33 22.08 -8.01
C ALA A 93 -8.31 20.54 -7.87
N THR A 94 -7.59 19.86 -8.76
CA THR A 94 -7.41 18.41 -8.72
C THR A 94 -6.62 18.00 -7.48
N LEU A 95 -5.53 18.69 -7.16
CA LEU A 95 -4.70 18.36 -6.00
C LEU A 95 -5.38 18.68 -4.67
N ASP A 96 -6.16 19.77 -4.58
CA ASP A 96 -6.98 20.06 -3.40
C ASP A 96 -8.01 18.96 -3.17
N LYS A 97 -8.77 18.57 -4.21
CA LYS A 97 -9.74 17.47 -4.14
C LYS A 97 -9.08 16.15 -3.75
N PHE A 98 -7.90 15.86 -4.32
CA PHE A 98 -7.13 14.66 -3.98
C PHE A 98 -6.72 14.65 -2.50
N CYS A 99 -6.13 15.74 -2.00
CA CYS A 99 -5.68 15.82 -0.61
C CYS A 99 -6.85 15.68 0.38
N ARG A 100 -7.99 16.31 0.10
CA ARG A 100 -9.21 16.17 0.94
C ARG A 100 -9.70 14.73 0.98
N LEU A 101 -9.78 14.06 -0.17
CA LEU A 101 -10.18 12.66 -0.25
C LEU A 101 -9.19 11.78 0.52
N TYR A 102 -7.90 11.96 0.28
CA TYR A 102 -6.85 11.13 0.87
C TYR A 102 -6.79 11.26 2.39
N VAL A 103 -6.86 12.49 2.91
CA VAL A 103 -6.92 12.76 4.35
C VAL A 103 -8.17 12.16 4.98
N LYS A 104 -9.35 12.41 4.40
CA LYS A 104 -10.61 11.83 4.89
C LYS A 104 -10.54 10.30 4.95
N THR A 105 -10.02 9.68 3.92
CA THR A 105 -9.87 8.22 3.85
C THR A 105 -8.92 7.69 4.92
N ALA A 106 -7.76 8.33 5.11
CA ALA A 106 -6.81 7.93 6.14
C ALA A 106 -7.42 8.06 7.54
N GLN A 107 -8.19 9.12 7.80
CA GLN A 107 -8.85 9.38 9.09
C GLN A 107 -10.02 8.43 9.39
N SER A 108 -10.57 7.79 8.37
CA SER A 108 -11.69 6.85 8.51
C SER A 108 -11.26 5.38 8.64
N ALA A 109 -9.95 5.08 8.61
CA ALA A 109 -9.47 3.71 8.74
C ALA A 109 -9.65 3.17 10.17
N GLU A 110 -10.01 1.91 10.33
CA GLU A 110 -10.10 1.21 11.61
C GLU A 110 -8.72 0.86 12.17
N LEU A 111 -7.76 0.57 11.28
CA LEU A 111 -6.37 0.30 11.63
C LEU A 111 -5.43 0.97 10.63
N LEU A 112 -4.51 1.80 11.12
CA LEU A 112 -3.55 2.52 10.29
C LEU A 112 -2.12 2.23 10.73
N ALA A 113 -1.31 1.75 9.80
CA ALA A 113 0.11 1.52 10.04
C ALA A 113 0.92 2.81 9.82
N LEU A 114 1.63 3.24 10.86
CA LEU A 114 2.44 4.46 10.86
C LEU A 114 3.90 4.15 10.51
N TRP A 115 4.52 5.03 9.72
CA TRP A 115 5.91 4.84 9.30
C TRP A 115 6.69 6.13 9.06
N ASN A 116 6.21 7.23 9.66
CA ASN A 116 6.90 8.51 9.72
C ASN A 116 7.07 9.22 8.37
N VAL A 117 5.99 9.40 7.63
CA VAL A 117 6.00 10.07 6.34
C VAL A 117 5.28 11.42 6.38
N GLY A 118 5.81 12.38 5.65
CA GLY A 118 5.21 13.71 5.39
C GLY A 118 4.35 14.25 6.54
N ALA A 119 3.12 14.62 6.21
CA ALA A 119 2.11 15.15 7.13
C ALA A 119 1.35 14.07 7.93
N GLU A 120 1.84 12.82 8.01
CA GLU A 120 1.12 11.73 8.67
C GLU A 120 0.73 12.06 10.12
N ARG A 121 1.62 12.75 10.88
CA ARG A 121 1.33 13.16 12.27
C ARG A 121 0.19 14.17 12.36
N GLU A 122 0.09 15.07 11.41
CA GLU A 122 -0.97 16.07 11.29
C GLU A 122 -2.30 15.41 10.95
N VAL A 123 -2.28 14.48 10.01
CA VAL A 123 -3.47 13.74 9.55
C VAL A 123 -4.08 12.89 10.66
N ILE A 124 -3.26 12.16 11.41
CA ILE A 124 -3.78 11.28 12.47
C ILE A 124 -4.39 12.02 13.66
N ARG A 125 -4.17 13.33 13.81
CA ARG A 125 -4.86 14.13 14.84
C ARG A 125 -6.37 14.20 14.64
N GLY A 126 -6.85 14.00 13.42
CA GLY A 126 -8.27 13.94 13.10
C GLY A 126 -8.84 12.52 13.10
N CYS A 127 -8.12 11.54 13.63
CA CYS A 127 -8.58 10.16 13.76
C CYS A 127 -9.19 9.94 15.15
N ASP A 128 -10.50 9.77 15.23
CA ASP A 128 -11.19 9.61 16.51
C ASP A 128 -11.28 8.14 16.96
N ALA A 129 -11.47 7.20 16.04
CA ALA A 129 -11.68 5.78 16.33
C ALA A 129 -10.58 4.85 15.77
N THR A 130 -9.61 5.41 15.06
CA THR A 130 -8.54 4.64 14.42
C THR A 130 -7.57 4.07 15.44
N ARG A 131 -7.26 2.76 15.33
CA ARG A 131 -6.13 2.13 16.01
C ARG A 131 -4.87 2.34 15.17
N PHE A 132 -3.74 2.54 15.83
CA PHE A 132 -2.45 2.70 15.14
C PHE A 132 -1.52 1.53 15.42
N THR A 133 -0.69 1.19 14.44
CA THR A 133 0.32 0.13 14.59
C THR A 133 1.59 0.49 13.82
N GLU A 134 2.66 -0.25 14.07
CA GLU A 134 3.87 -0.16 13.27
C GLU A 134 3.67 -0.72 11.85
N LEU A 135 4.40 -0.20 10.86
CA LEU A 135 4.29 -0.59 9.45
C LEU A 135 4.38 -2.11 9.23
N ARG A 136 5.26 -2.79 9.95
CA ARG A 136 5.47 -4.24 9.80
C ARG A 136 4.27 -5.10 10.16
N ALA A 137 3.29 -4.57 10.88
CA ALA A 137 2.01 -5.26 11.10
C ALA A 137 1.28 -5.57 9.79
N LEU A 138 1.42 -4.68 8.80
CA LEU A 138 0.78 -4.80 7.48
C LEU A 138 1.46 -5.86 6.58
N GLU A 139 2.68 -6.27 6.90
CA GLU A 139 3.53 -7.13 6.08
C GLU A 139 3.55 -8.56 6.62
N PRO A 140 2.68 -9.48 6.15
CA PRO A 140 2.40 -10.76 6.81
C PRO A 140 3.60 -11.71 6.84
N TYR A 141 4.52 -11.62 5.89
CA TYR A 141 5.72 -12.47 5.82
C TYR A 141 6.73 -12.23 6.95
N TYR A 142 6.58 -11.17 7.75
CA TYR A 142 7.38 -10.94 8.96
C TYR A 142 6.88 -11.71 10.18
N HIS A 143 5.67 -12.24 10.15
CA HIS A 143 4.99 -12.83 11.32
C HIS A 143 4.97 -14.35 11.27
N ALA A 144 5.10 -14.99 12.43
CA ALA A 144 4.97 -16.44 12.55
C ALA A 144 3.51 -16.91 12.35
N ARG A 145 2.56 -16.08 12.80
CA ARG A 145 1.11 -16.25 12.55
C ARG A 145 0.62 -15.03 11.78
N PRO A 146 0.76 -15.01 10.45
CA PRO A 146 0.41 -13.85 9.65
C PRO A 146 -1.11 -13.60 9.63
N TRP A 147 -1.52 -12.32 9.61
CA TRP A 147 -2.92 -11.96 9.45
C TRP A 147 -3.52 -12.57 8.17
N SER A 148 -2.70 -12.70 7.13
CA SER A 148 -3.14 -13.24 5.84
C SER A 148 -3.54 -14.71 5.87
N ALA A 149 -3.19 -15.46 6.92
CA ALA A 149 -3.70 -16.81 7.13
C ALA A 149 -5.23 -16.85 7.28
N ALA A 150 -5.85 -15.77 7.78
CA ALA A 150 -7.30 -15.62 7.88
C ALA A 150 -8.01 -15.41 6.54
N LEU A 151 -7.26 -15.30 5.43
CA LEU A 151 -7.82 -15.30 4.08
C LEU A 151 -8.21 -16.69 3.57
N ALA A 152 -7.86 -17.74 4.30
CA ALA A 152 -8.21 -19.10 3.94
C ALA A 152 -9.73 -19.25 3.76
N GLY A 153 -10.15 -19.79 2.61
CA GLY A 153 -11.56 -20.01 2.29
C GLY A 153 -12.38 -18.75 2.01
N LYS A 154 -11.78 -17.56 1.98
CA LYS A 154 -12.48 -16.31 1.64
C LYS A 154 -12.41 -16.04 0.13
N ARG A 155 -13.38 -15.31 -0.40
CA ARG A 155 -13.36 -14.76 -1.76
C ARG A 155 -12.50 -13.49 -1.70
N VAL A 156 -11.35 -13.52 -2.37
CA VAL A 156 -10.37 -12.42 -2.32
C VAL A 156 -10.37 -11.65 -3.63
N LEU A 157 -10.53 -10.34 -3.54
CA LEU A 157 -10.32 -9.40 -4.63
C LEU A 157 -8.93 -8.76 -4.47
N VAL A 158 -8.14 -8.72 -5.53
CA VAL A 158 -6.88 -7.98 -5.57
C VAL A 158 -6.98 -6.87 -6.61
N VAL A 159 -6.66 -5.63 -6.23
CA VAL A 159 -6.51 -4.51 -7.17
C VAL A 159 -5.03 -4.17 -7.28
N HIS A 160 -4.42 -4.51 -8.43
CA HIS A 160 -2.97 -4.36 -8.62
C HIS A 160 -2.61 -4.25 -10.11
N PRO A 161 -1.54 -3.52 -10.49
CA PRO A 161 -1.08 -3.47 -11.88
C PRO A 161 -0.70 -4.83 -12.49
N PHE A 162 -0.14 -5.74 -11.69
CA PHE A 162 0.41 -7.02 -12.14
C PHE A 162 -0.61 -8.16 -12.08
N ARG A 163 -1.74 -7.98 -12.77
CA ARG A 163 -2.86 -8.94 -12.76
C ARG A 163 -2.46 -10.33 -13.23
N ARG A 164 -1.75 -10.41 -14.36
CA ARG A 164 -1.35 -11.71 -14.98
C ARG A 164 -0.34 -12.42 -14.08
N THR A 165 0.66 -11.68 -13.60
CA THR A 165 1.70 -12.23 -12.74
C THR A 165 1.11 -12.71 -11.42
N ILE A 166 0.18 -11.95 -10.79
CA ILE A 166 -0.48 -12.36 -9.55
C ILE A 166 -1.26 -13.66 -9.73
N LEU A 167 -2.07 -13.79 -10.81
CA LEU A 167 -2.81 -15.01 -11.08
C LEU A 167 -1.88 -16.22 -11.27
N ALA A 168 -0.82 -16.06 -12.06
CA ALA A 168 0.16 -17.14 -12.29
C ALA A 168 0.93 -17.53 -11.01
N GLN A 169 1.25 -16.57 -10.15
CA GLN A 169 1.96 -16.82 -8.89
C GLN A 169 1.04 -17.43 -7.83
N TYR A 170 -0.24 -17.11 -7.83
CA TYR A 170 -1.18 -17.72 -6.90
C TYR A 170 -1.30 -19.24 -7.12
N GLU A 171 -1.18 -19.72 -8.34
CA GLU A 171 -1.11 -21.17 -8.63
C GLU A 171 0.08 -21.87 -7.97
N LYS A 172 1.15 -21.11 -7.67
CA LYS A 172 2.37 -21.57 -6.99
C LYS A 172 2.40 -21.24 -5.50
N ARG A 173 1.27 -20.81 -4.90
CA ARG A 173 1.19 -20.25 -3.55
C ARG A 173 1.90 -21.09 -2.47
N THR A 174 1.81 -22.40 -2.55
CA THR A 174 2.43 -23.32 -1.59
C THR A 174 3.96 -23.32 -1.63
N GLN A 175 4.55 -22.84 -2.74
CA GLN A 175 6.00 -22.77 -2.94
C GLN A 175 6.58 -21.40 -2.58
N LEU A 176 5.75 -20.35 -2.46
CA LEU A 176 6.23 -18.98 -2.28
C LEU A 176 6.79 -18.74 -0.88
N PHE A 177 6.18 -19.32 0.15
CA PHE A 177 6.57 -19.16 1.55
C PHE A 177 6.64 -20.52 2.26
N PRO A 178 7.66 -21.36 1.98
CA PRO A 178 7.76 -22.69 2.56
C PRO A 178 7.70 -22.65 4.09
N GLY A 179 6.85 -23.48 4.69
CA GLY A 179 6.69 -23.57 6.15
C GLY A 179 5.95 -22.41 6.80
N LYS A 180 5.41 -21.44 6.03
CA LYS A 180 4.60 -20.33 6.54
C LYS A 180 3.27 -20.24 5.81
N ASN A 181 2.18 -20.00 6.54
CA ASN A 181 0.85 -19.81 5.95
C ASN A 181 0.61 -18.33 5.57
N VAL A 182 1.48 -17.77 4.71
CA VAL A 182 1.37 -16.35 4.26
C VAL A 182 0.34 -16.20 3.15
N LEU A 183 0.26 -17.15 2.21
CA LEU A 183 -0.69 -17.12 1.10
C LEU A 183 -1.50 -18.42 1.08
N PRO A 184 -2.61 -18.50 1.87
CA PRO A 184 -3.43 -19.69 1.97
C PRO A 184 -4.28 -19.92 0.72
N GLU A 185 -5.03 -20.99 0.70
CA GLU A 185 -6.05 -21.25 -0.32
C GLU A 185 -7.28 -20.38 -0.09
N PHE A 186 -7.65 -19.61 -1.12
CA PHE A 186 -8.86 -18.78 -1.14
C PHE A 186 -10.03 -19.57 -1.72
N ALA A 187 -11.26 -19.21 -1.38
CA ALA A 187 -12.45 -19.74 -2.05
C ALA A 187 -12.48 -19.31 -3.54
N SER A 188 -12.07 -18.06 -3.79
CA SER A 188 -11.87 -17.54 -5.14
C SER A 188 -10.86 -16.40 -5.13
N LEU A 189 -10.19 -16.16 -6.25
CA LEU A 189 -9.32 -15.01 -6.48
C LEU A 189 -9.78 -14.24 -7.72
N THR A 190 -10.23 -13.02 -7.52
CA THR A 190 -10.47 -12.05 -8.59
C THR A 190 -9.37 -11.00 -8.59
N VAL A 191 -8.80 -10.67 -9.75
CA VAL A 191 -7.78 -9.62 -9.86
C VAL A 191 -8.25 -8.56 -10.85
N ILE A 192 -8.44 -7.34 -10.35
CA ILE A 192 -8.69 -6.14 -11.17
C ILE A 192 -7.34 -5.51 -11.48
N GLN A 193 -7.06 -5.34 -12.77
CA GLN A 193 -5.88 -4.61 -13.20
C GLN A 193 -6.05 -3.12 -12.88
N ALA A 194 -5.19 -2.61 -12.00
CA ALA A 194 -5.20 -1.21 -11.62
C ALA A 194 -4.71 -0.32 -12.77
N VAL A 195 -5.30 0.86 -12.85
CA VAL A 195 -4.84 1.91 -13.77
C VAL A 195 -3.45 2.40 -13.35
N GLN A 196 -2.52 2.49 -14.28
CA GLN A 196 -1.15 2.90 -14.04
C GLN A 196 -0.87 4.28 -14.67
N GLY A 197 -0.95 5.35 -13.86
CA GLY A 197 -0.54 6.71 -14.26
C GLY A 197 0.91 7.07 -13.89
N LEU A 198 1.66 6.13 -13.31
CA LEU A 198 3.04 6.33 -12.87
C LEU A 198 3.96 6.74 -14.04
N GLY A 199 4.97 7.56 -13.77
CA GLY A 199 5.89 8.06 -14.79
C GLY A 199 5.23 8.97 -15.83
N GLY A 200 4.00 9.45 -15.57
CA GLY A 200 3.21 10.23 -16.54
C GLY A 200 2.64 9.39 -17.68
N GLN A 201 2.49 8.08 -17.49
CA GLN A 201 1.88 7.16 -18.46
C GLN A 201 0.48 7.64 -18.84
N ASP A 202 0.14 7.57 -20.12
CA ASP A 202 -1.23 7.77 -20.57
C ASP A 202 -2.12 6.63 -20.07
N THR A 203 -3.22 6.99 -19.45
CA THR A 203 -4.15 6.04 -18.83
C THR A 203 -5.44 5.86 -19.62
N GLY A 204 -5.67 6.71 -20.64
CA GLY A 204 -6.92 6.77 -21.38
C GLY A 204 -8.09 7.41 -20.61
N TYR A 205 -7.86 7.97 -19.41
CA TYR A 205 -8.86 8.70 -18.62
C TYR A 205 -8.55 10.19 -18.59
N ALA A 206 -9.59 11.03 -18.50
CA ALA A 206 -9.44 12.48 -18.44
C ALA A 206 -8.82 12.95 -17.12
N SER A 207 -9.12 12.24 -16.00
CA SER A 207 -8.56 12.53 -14.70
C SER A 207 -8.31 11.27 -13.87
N TRP A 208 -7.50 11.42 -12.82
CA TRP A 208 -7.30 10.41 -11.79
C TRP A 208 -8.62 9.98 -11.12
N PHE A 209 -9.57 10.91 -10.96
CA PHE A 209 -10.87 10.61 -10.37
C PHE A 209 -11.75 9.76 -11.29
N ASP A 210 -11.70 9.98 -12.62
CA ASP A 210 -12.44 9.13 -13.56
C ASP A 210 -11.91 7.70 -13.53
N ALA A 211 -10.58 7.54 -13.46
CA ALA A 211 -9.95 6.24 -13.31
C ALA A 211 -10.28 5.58 -11.96
N LEU A 212 -10.35 6.35 -10.87
CA LEU A 212 -10.77 5.87 -9.55
C LEU A 212 -12.20 5.34 -9.62
N THR A 213 -13.14 6.12 -10.14
CA THR A 213 -14.56 5.75 -10.26
C THR A 213 -14.75 4.49 -11.11
N GLU A 214 -13.99 4.33 -12.20
CA GLU A 214 -14.07 3.12 -13.00
C GLU A 214 -13.54 1.88 -12.26
N MET A 215 -12.48 2.01 -11.46
CA MET A 215 -11.99 0.91 -10.64
C MET A 215 -12.98 0.56 -9.51
N GLU A 216 -13.60 1.56 -8.86
CA GLU A 216 -14.68 1.36 -7.89
C GLU A 216 -15.84 0.59 -8.51
N ARG A 217 -16.31 1.00 -9.70
CA ARG A 217 -17.37 0.29 -10.44
C ARG A 217 -17.01 -1.17 -10.76
N ARG A 218 -15.73 -1.45 -11.06
CA ARG A 218 -15.27 -2.84 -11.28
C ARG A 218 -15.25 -3.64 -9.98
N MET A 219 -14.92 -3.00 -8.85
CA MET A 219 -15.00 -3.63 -7.54
C MET A 219 -16.44 -3.96 -7.16
N ASP A 220 -17.40 -3.04 -7.40
CA ASP A 220 -18.82 -3.26 -7.14
C ASP A 220 -19.43 -4.41 -7.96
N ALA A 221 -18.88 -4.66 -9.16
CA ALA A 221 -19.30 -5.75 -10.02
C ALA A 221 -18.67 -7.12 -9.65
N ALA A 222 -17.73 -7.15 -8.70
CA ALA A 222 -17.05 -8.35 -8.26
C ALA A 222 -17.70 -8.94 -7.00
N ASP A 223 -17.65 -10.26 -6.87
CA ASP A 223 -18.08 -10.96 -5.67
C ASP A 223 -16.86 -11.29 -4.81
N TYR A 224 -16.75 -10.68 -3.62
CA TYR A 224 -15.62 -10.85 -2.72
C TYR A 224 -15.98 -10.58 -1.26
N ASP A 225 -15.18 -11.12 -0.34
CA ASP A 225 -15.26 -10.88 1.10
C ASP A 225 -14.20 -9.87 1.55
N VAL A 226 -13.02 -9.94 0.91
CA VAL A 226 -11.85 -9.14 1.29
C VAL A 226 -11.17 -8.56 0.06
N ALA A 227 -10.89 -7.26 0.06
CA ALA A 227 -10.07 -6.59 -0.94
C ALA A 227 -8.63 -6.41 -0.44
N ILE A 228 -7.63 -6.77 -1.27
CA ILE A 228 -6.21 -6.45 -1.07
C ILE A 228 -5.80 -5.45 -2.15
N VAL A 229 -5.36 -4.26 -1.74
CA VAL A 229 -5.16 -3.16 -2.68
C VAL A 229 -3.70 -2.69 -2.73
N GLY A 230 -3.11 -2.73 -3.94
CA GLY A 230 -1.77 -2.26 -4.23
C GLY A 230 -1.72 -1.50 -5.55
N ALA A 231 -2.29 -0.28 -5.59
CA ALA A 231 -2.56 0.49 -6.81
C ALA A 231 -2.06 1.96 -6.72
N GLY A 232 -0.87 2.18 -6.13
CA GLY A 232 -0.32 3.54 -5.95
C GLY A 232 -1.25 4.43 -5.14
N ALA A 233 -1.46 5.68 -5.58
CA ALA A 233 -2.34 6.64 -4.90
C ALA A 233 -3.81 6.21 -4.83
N TYR A 234 -4.25 5.33 -5.71
CA TYR A 234 -5.62 4.76 -5.67
C TYR A 234 -5.83 3.81 -4.50
N SER A 235 -4.74 3.24 -3.92
CA SER A 235 -4.85 2.13 -2.98
C SER A 235 -5.71 2.43 -1.77
N LEU A 236 -5.48 3.56 -1.11
CA LEU A 236 -6.21 3.90 0.11
C LEU A 236 -7.68 4.26 -0.16
N PRO A 237 -8.02 5.08 -1.18
CA PRO A 237 -9.41 5.34 -1.59
C PRO A 237 -10.18 4.08 -1.99
N LEU A 238 -9.59 3.18 -2.78
CA LEU A 238 -10.24 1.92 -3.18
C LEU A 238 -10.46 0.98 -1.99
N ALA A 239 -9.53 0.95 -1.04
CA ALA A 239 -9.71 0.17 0.17
C ALA A 239 -10.83 0.73 1.07
N ALA A 240 -10.96 2.06 1.14
CA ALA A 240 -12.09 2.69 1.82
C ALA A 240 -13.42 2.41 1.13
N HIS A 241 -13.45 2.46 -0.21
CA HIS A 241 -14.62 2.09 -0.99
C HIS A 241 -15.07 0.66 -0.68
N ALA A 242 -14.15 -0.31 -0.64
CA ALA A 242 -14.48 -1.69 -0.27
C ALA A 242 -15.11 -1.78 1.13
N ARG A 243 -14.51 -1.08 2.14
CA ARG A 243 -15.08 -1.03 3.49
C ARG A 243 -16.47 -0.38 3.52
N ASP A 244 -16.65 0.73 2.82
CA ASP A 244 -17.90 1.50 2.79
C ASP A 244 -19.03 0.74 2.09
N THR A 245 -18.67 -0.22 1.21
CA THR A 245 -19.61 -1.16 0.54
C THR A 245 -19.77 -2.49 1.28
N GLY A 246 -19.25 -2.60 2.51
CA GLY A 246 -19.53 -3.73 3.41
C GLY A 246 -18.49 -4.85 3.40
N HIS A 247 -17.27 -4.60 2.92
CA HIS A 247 -16.21 -5.61 2.79
C HIS A 247 -15.01 -5.30 3.70
N ALA A 248 -14.22 -6.29 4.01
CA ALA A 248 -12.91 -6.07 4.61
C ALA A 248 -11.91 -5.58 3.56
N ALA A 249 -11.01 -4.67 3.94
CA ALA A 249 -10.01 -4.14 3.01
C ALA A 249 -8.64 -4.00 3.66
N ILE A 250 -7.60 -4.46 2.95
CA ILE A 250 -6.21 -4.31 3.36
C ILE A 250 -5.42 -3.63 2.24
N GLN A 251 -4.89 -2.45 2.56
CA GLN A 251 -4.12 -1.65 1.63
C GLN A 251 -2.62 -1.81 1.93
N MET A 252 -1.95 -2.65 1.13
CA MET A 252 -0.52 -2.93 1.26
C MET A 252 0.37 -2.08 0.34
N SER A 253 -0.21 -1.30 -0.57
CA SER A 253 0.54 -0.55 -1.59
C SER A 253 1.54 -1.46 -2.35
N GLY A 254 2.77 -1.00 -2.58
CA GLY A 254 3.80 -1.77 -3.29
C GLY A 254 4.16 -3.10 -2.64
N ALA A 255 3.95 -3.28 -1.34
CA ALA A 255 4.20 -4.56 -0.66
C ALA A 255 3.22 -5.67 -1.07
N THR A 256 2.12 -5.34 -1.73
CA THR A 256 1.15 -6.32 -2.27
C THR A 256 1.83 -7.32 -3.20
N GLN A 257 2.75 -6.88 -4.05
CA GLN A 257 3.45 -7.79 -4.97
C GLN A 257 4.28 -8.85 -4.22
N LEU A 258 4.85 -8.51 -3.07
CA LEU A 258 5.63 -9.45 -2.26
C LEU A 258 4.76 -10.58 -1.68
N LEU A 259 3.50 -10.30 -1.37
CA LEU A 259 2.54 -11.32 -0.91
C LEU A 259 2.38 -12.44 -1.94
N PHE A 260 2.50 -12.13 -3.22
CA PHE A 260 2.40 -13.07 -4.33
C PHE A 260 3.76 -13.54 -4.86
N GLY A 261 4.85 -13.33 -4.12
CA GLY A 261 6.18 -13.78 -4.54
C GLY A 261 6.67 -13.06 -5.81
N ILE A 262 6.31 -11.80 -6.00
CA ILE A 262 6.74 -10.98 -7.13
C ILE A 262 7.85 -10.05 -6.66
N LYS A 263 9.04 -10.22 -7.24
CA LYS A 263 10.26 -9.45 -6.94
C LYS A 263 10.15 -8.04 -7.50
N GLY A 264 10.78 -7.08 -6.82
CA GLY A 264 11.01 -5.74 -7.33
C GLY A 264 12.43 -5.30 -7.00
N LYS A 265 13.08 -4.54 -7.88
CA LYS A 265 14.47 -4.08 -7.75
C LYS A 265 14.78 -3.45 -6.38
N ARG A 266 13.81 -2.70 -5.81
CA ARG A 266 13.96 -2.04 -4.49
C ARG A 266 14.16 -3.00 -3.31
N TRP A 267 13.87 -4.29 -3.47
CA TRP A 267 14.00 -5.29 -2.42
C TRP A 267 15.13 -6.29 -2.65
N ASP A 268 15.88 -6.18 -3.76
CA ASP A 268 16.94 -7.13 -4.09
C ASP A 268 18.04 -7.15 -3.01
N ASP A 269 18.38 -5.99 -2.48
CA ASP A 269 19.38 -5.83 -1.42
C ASP A 269 18.74 -5.62 -0.03
N HIS A 270 17.40 -5.79 0.09
CA HIS A 270 16.74 -5.60 1.38
C HIS A 270 17.08 -6.75 2.34
N PRO A 271 17.60 -6.47 3.57
CA PRO A 271 18.23 -7.48 4.44
C PRO A 271 17.31 -8.62 4.87
N VAL A 272 15.99 -8.44 4.78
CA VAL A 272 14.98 -9.46 5.12
C VAL A 272 14.27 -9.99 3.88
N ILE A 273 13.78 -9.10 3.00
CA ILE A 273 12.94 -9.49 1.86
C ILE A 273 13.74 -10.31 0.85
N SER A 274 15.00 -9.95 0.55
CA SER A 274 15.83 -10.73 -0.37
C SER A 274 16.04 -12.18 0.07
N LYS A 275 16.01 -12.44 1.37
CA LYS A 275 16.12 -13.80 1.95
C LYS A 275 14.84 -14.64 1.81
N LEU A 276 13.71 -14.03 1.47
CA LEU A 276 12.47 -14.74 1.15
C LEU A 276 12.47 -15.27 -0.28
N TYR A 277 13.33 -14.71 -1.14
CA TYR A 277 13.40 -15.10 -2.55
C TYR A 277 13.79 -16.57 -2.67
N ASN A 278 13.06 -17.29 -3.47
CA ASN A 278 13.32 -18.67 -3.84
C ASN A 278 13.03 -18.88 -5.34
N PRO A 279 13.28 -20.06 -5.91
CA PRO A 279 13.06 -20.29 -7.35
C PRO A 279 11.63 -20.09 -7.85
N ALA A 280 10.62 -20.11 -6.97
CA ALA A 280 9.22 -19.85 -7.34
C ALA A 280 8.91 -18.36 -7.49
N TRP A 281 9.74 -17.46 -6.94
CA TRP A 281 9.54 -16.02 -7.05
C TRP A 281 9.97 -15.50 -8.42
N VAL A 282 9.17 -14.62 -9.01
CA VAL A 282 9.39 -14.06 -10.36
C VAL A 282 9.48 -12.54 -10.36
N ARG A 283 9.97 -11.95 -11.45
CA ARG A 283 9.74 -10.53 -11.78
C ARG A 283 8.35 -10.37 -12.40
N PRO A 284 7.76 -9.16 -12.38
CA PRO A 284 6.53 -8.88 -13.13
C PRO A 284 6.65 -9.26 -14.60
N ASP A 285 5.57 -9.71 -15.21
CA ASP A 285 5.49 -9.92 -16.65
C ASP A 285 5.82 -8.61 -17.39
N GLU A 286 6.65 -8.67 -18.43
CA GLU A 286 7.09 -7.49 -19.18
C GLU A 286 5.93 -6.68 -19.75
N THR A 287 4.83 -7.35 -20.12
CA THR A 287 3.60 -6.71 -20.65
C THR A 287 2.83 -5.91 -19.59
N GLU A 288 3.16 -6.08 -18.30
CA GLU A 288 2.57 -5.35 -17.17
C GLU A 288 3.45 -4.18 -16.72
N GLY A 289 4.58 -3.96 -17.40
CA GLY A 289 5.43 -2.80 -17.20
C GLY A 289 4.86 -1.53 -17.84
N ILE A 290 5.36 -0.38 -17.41
CA ILE A 290 5.10 0.92 -18.05
C ILE A 290 6.31 1.36 -18.86
N SER A 291 6.07 2.12 -19.93
CA SER A 291 7.15 2.61 -20.83
C SER A 291 8.16 3.53 -20.11
N ASN A 292 7.72 4.26 -19.10
CA ASN A 292 8.51 5.24 -18.35
C ASN A 292 8.92 4.75 -16.95
N LYS A 293 9.07 3.44 -16.74
CA LYS A 293 9.35 2.86 -15.41
C LYS A 293 10.56 3.46 -14.70
N GLU A 294 11.57 3.90 -15.44
CA GLU A 294 12.78 4.51 -14.89
C GLU A 294 12.49 5.83 -14.12
N LYS A 295 11.40 6.54 -14.48
CA LYS A 295 10.95 7.74 -13.75
C LYS A 295 10.35 7.40 -12.38
N VAL A 296 10.03 6.14 -12.14
CA VAL A 296 9.45 5.65 -10.89
C VAL A 296 10.56 5.04 -10.04
N GLU A 297 11.30 5.88 -9.33
CA GLU A 297 12.40 5.47 -8.45
C GLU A 297 13.39 4.51 -9.14
N GLY A 298 13.76 4.78 -10.41
CA GLY A 298 14.68 3.93 -11.19
C GLY A 298 14.12 2.54 -11.52
N GLY A 299 12.82 2.39 -11.68
CA GLY A 299 12.18 1.11 -11.99
C GLY A 299 12.00 0.21 -10.78
N SER A 300 11.83 0.77 -9.60
CA SER A 300 11.93 0.07 -8.30
C SER A 300 10.95 -1.10 -8.10
N TYR A 301 9.85 -1.15 -8.82
CA TYR A 301 8.82 -2.22 -8.70
C TYR A 301 9.01 -3.38 -9.70
N TRP A 302 9.86 -3.19 -10.74
CA TRP A 302 10.10 -4.16 -11.82
C TRP A 302 11.44 -4.88 -11.71
#